data_68b9f860badfea274c98aa8a1a6143df
#
_entry.id   68b9f860badfea274c98aa8a1a6143df
#
_cell.length_a   1.000
_cell.length_b   1.000
_cell.length_c   1.000
_cell.angle_alpha   90.00
_cell.angle_beta   90.00
_cell.angle_gamma   90.00
#
_symmetry.space_group_name_H-M   'P 1'
#
loop_
_entity.id
_entity.type
_entity.pdbx_description
1 polymer ?
#
loop_
_entity_poly.entity_id
_entity_poly.type
_entity_poly.pdbx_seq_one_letter_code
_entity_poly.pdbx_strand_id
1 'polypeptide(L)'
;MADRDEGSGSLKDYRGVLAPKNAKVRMTLAGSDPHQALLREIVESGAAPLETAISPRTQQQEGQDAEIEVRLFTGSRVAGPVGTVPRGLESVVDQALSRLDMTGRKQRIPVEITAKRGVYRVDLLIGLTK
;
A
#
# COMPACT_ATOMS: atom_id res chain seq x y z
N MET A 1 -3.92 1.20 -24.45
CA MET A 1 -3.42 0.02 -23.76
C MET A 1 -4.16 -0.13 -22.44
N ALA A 2 -4.67 -1.32 -22.15
CA ALA A 2 -5.38 -1.56 -20.91
C ALA A 2 -4.44 -1.42 -19.71
N ASP A 3 -4.94 -0.87 -18.61
CA ASP A 3 -4.21 -0.84 -17.36
C ASP A 3 -4.01 -2.27 -16.87
N ARG A 4 -2.78 -2.62 -16.62
CA ARG A 4 -2.48 -3.92 -16.04
C ARG A 4 -2.57 -3.82 -14.52
N ASP A 5 -3.15 -4.83 -13.89
CA ASP A 5 -3.32 -4.87 -12.45
C ASP A 5 -2.08 -5.43 -11.75
N GLU A 6 -0.92 -4.96 -12.15
CA GLU A 6 0.38 -5.39 -11.64
C GLU A 6 0.96 -4.43 -10.60
N GLY A 7 0.32 -3.28 -10.42
CA GLY A 7 0.84 -2.24 -9.56
C GLY A 7 2.02 -1.51 -10.21
N SER A 8 2.59 -0.58 -9.50
CA SER A 8 3.75 0.17 -9.98
C SER A 8 4.58 0.70 -8.82
N GLY A 9 5.85 0.93 -9.10
CA GLY A 9 6.83 1.46 -8.17
C GLY A 9 8.22 1.10 -8.68
N SER A 10 9.23 1.78 -8.17
CA SER A 10 10.61 1.54 -8.59
C SER A 10 11.54 1.61 -7.39
N LEU A 11 12.46 0.66 -7.29
CA LEU A 11 13.49 0.68 -6.25
C LEU A 11 14.40 1.91 -6.37
N LYS A 12 14.42 2.56 -7.52
CA LYS A 12 15.19 3.79 -7.73
C LYS A 12 14.67 4.96 -6.90
N ASP A 13 13.43 4.89 -6.42
CA ASP A 13 12.81 5.93 -5.59
C ASP A 13 13.22 5.84 -4.13
N TYR A 14 14.08 4.87 -3.76
CA TYR A 14 14.46 4.61 -2.38
C TYR A 14 15.96 4.65 -2.21
N ARG A 15 16.41 4.97 -1.00
CA ARG A 15 17.83 5.09 -0.63
C ARG A 15 18.13 4.35 0.66
N GLY A 16 19.38 3.91 0.82
CA GLY A 16 19.84 3.27 2.05
C GLY A 16 19.00 2.06 2.42
N VAL A 17 18.36 2.08 3.58
CA VAL A 17 17.47 1.01 4.03
C VAL A 17 16.07 1.15 3.44
N LEU A 18 16.01 1.37 2.14
CA LEU A 18 14.76 1.50 1.38
C LEU A 18 13.89 2.65 1.85
N ALA A 19 14.52 3.74 2.28
CA ALA A 19 13.80 4.96 2.64
C ALA A 19 13.40 5.73 1.37
N PRO A 20 12.17 6.26 1.29
CA PRO A 20 11.76 7.06 0.14
C PRO A 20 12.65 8.29 -0.03
N LYS A 21 12.97 8.64 -1.28
CA LYS A 21 13.79 9.81 -1.57
C LYS A 21 13.11 11.12 -1.17
N ASN A 22 11.78 11.17 -1.27
CA ASN A 22 11.01 12.37 -0.95
C ASN A 22 9.57 11.99 -0.62
N ALA A 23 8.79 12.98 -0.18
CA ALA A 23 7.40 12.75 0.25
C ALA A 23 6.44 12.45 -0.91
N LYS A 24 6.87 12.62 -2.15
CA LYS A 24 6.02 12.37 -3.32
C LYS A 24 6.08 10.93 -3.81
N VAL A 25 6.97 10.12 -3.26
CA VAL A 25 7.09 8.71 -3.67
C VAL A 25 5.80 7.97 -3.35
N ARG A 26 5.27 7.27 -4.35
CA ARG A 26 4.05 6.47 -4.25
C ARG A 26 4.28 5.06 -4.75
N MET A 27 3.42 4.16 -4.32
CA MET A 27 3.43 2.77 -4.79
C MET A 27 1.98 2.37 -5.07
N THR A 28 1.69 2.00 -6.32
CA THR A 28 0.34 1.53 -6.69
C THR A 28 0.24 0.04 -6.43
N LEU A 29 -0.81 -0.40 -5.74
CA LEU A 29 -1.02 -1.81 -5.43
C LEU A 29 -1.33 -2.62 -6.69
N ALA A 30 -0.99 -3.90 -6.65
CA ALA A 30 -1.40 -4.89 -7.63
C ALA A 30 -2.67 -5.59 -7.15
N GLY A 31 -3.34 -6.32 -8.05
CA GLY A 31 -4.43 -7.20 -7.68
C GLY A 31 -5.71 -6.50 -7.23
N SER A 32 -5.93 -5.24 -7.64
CA SER A 32 -7.13 -4.49 -7.25
C SER A 32 -8.36 -4.76 -8.12
N ASP A 33 -8.18 -5.41 -9.28
CA ASP A 33 -9.32 -5.67 -10.18
C ASP A 33 -10.46 -6.46 -9.52
N PRO A 34 -10.21 -7.50 -8.72
CA PRO A 34 -11.30 -8.22 -8.04
C PRO A 34 -11.98 -7.43 -6.93
N HIS A 35 -11.44 -6.28 -6.56
CA HIS A 35 -11.92 -5.51 -5.42
C HIS A 35 -12.58 -4.19 -5.80
N GLN A 36 -12.99 -4.05 -7.07
CA GLN A 36 -13.56 -2.80 -7.57
C GLN A 36 -14.85 -2.40 -6.84
N ALA A 37 -15.70 -3.38 -6.50
CA ALA A 37 -16.94 -3.09 -5.79
C ALA A 37 -16.67 -2.51 -4.41
N LEU A 38 -15.71 -3.08 -3.67
CA LEU A 38 -15.31 -2.59 -2.36
C LEU A 38 -14.70 -1.19 -2.45
N LEU A 39 -13.81 -0.98 -3.44
CA LEU A 39 -13.18 0.33 -3.62
C LEU A 39 -14.21 1.41 -3.95
N ARG A 40 -15.18 1.09 -4.80
CA ARG A 40 -16.27 2.01 -5.09
C ARG A 40 -17.05 2.37 -3.84
N GLU A 41 -17.38 1.38 -3.04
CA GLU A 41 -18.11 1.58 -1.78
C GLU A 41 -17.34 2.51 -0.84
N ILE A 42 -16.03 2.32 -0.71
CA ILE A 42 -15.18 3.16 0.13
C ILE A 42 -15.19 4.61 -0.39
N VAL A 43 -15.02 4.79 -1.70
CA VAL A 43 -14.99 6.11 -2.31
C VAL A 43 -16.33 6.82 -2.13
N GLU A 44 -17.43 6.12 -2.39
CA GLU A 44 -18.76 6.70 -2.27
C GLU A 44 -19.15 7.05 -0.83
N SER A 45 -18.59 6.31 0.14
CA SER A 45 -18.84 6.59 1.56
C SER A 45 -18.17 7.86 2.05
N GLY A 46 -17.15 8.35 1.30
CA GLY A 46 -16.37 9.50 1.71
C GLY A 46 -15.52 9.26 2.95
N ALA A 47 -15.24 7.99 3.27
CA ALA A 47 -14.44 7.67 4.45
C ALA A 47 -13.05 8.29 4.38
N ALA A 48 -12.62 8.92 5.48
CA ALA A 48 -11.29 9.53 5.59
C ALA A 48 -10.91 9.57 7.07
N PRO A 49 -9.61 9.49 7.39
CA PRO A 49 -8.50 9.17 6.51
C PRO A 49 -8.49 7.69 6.11
N LEU A 50 -7.83 7.39 4.98
CA LEU A 50 -7.61 6.01 4.56
C LEU A 50 -6.17 5.62 4.85
N GLU A 51 -5.99 4.46 5.46
CA GLU A 51 -4.67 3.95 5.83
C GLU A 51 -4.62 2.44 5.65
N THR A 52 -3.41 1.90 5.49
CA THR A 52 -3.25 0.45 5.36
C THR A 52 -3.50 -0.26 6.69
N ALA A 53 -4.01 -1.49 6.58
CA ALA A 53 -4.12 -2.43 7.69
C ALA A 53 -3.28 -3.66 7.32
N ILE A 54 -1.96 -3.55 7.46
CA ILE A 54 -1.01 -4.62 7.18
C ILE A 54 0.01 -4.70 8.31
N SER A 55 0.56 -5.92 8.48
CA SER A 55 1.65 -6.14 9.42
C SER A 55 2.92 -6.49 8.64
N PRO A 56 4.11 -6.12 9.15
CA PRO A 56 5.35 -6.55 8.52
C PRO A 56 5.43 -8.07 8.44
N ARG A 57 6.06 -8.58 7.38
CA ARG A 57 6.27 -10.02 7.24
C ARG A 57 7.19 -10.52 8.36
N THR A 58 6.96 -11.77 8.78
CA THR A 58 7.89 -12.47 9.68
C THR A 58 9.14 -12.86 8.89
N GLN A 59 10.22 -13.22 9.61
CA GLN A 59 11.44 -13.71 8.95
C GLN A 59 11.17 -14.93 8.07
N GLN A 60 10.29 -15.81 8.51
CA GLN A 60 9.91 -16.97 7.71
C GLN A 60 9.20 -16.56 6.43
N GLN A 61 8.29 -15.62 6.51
CA GLN A 61 7.58 -15.10 5.34
C GLN A 61 8.52 -14.40 4.38
N GLU A 62 9.47 -13.62 4.87
CA GLU A 62 10.49 -12.99 4.04
C GLU A 62 11.34 -14.02 3.32
N GLY A 63 11.74 -15.08 4.02
CA GLY A 63 12.54 -16.17 3.44
C GLY A 63 11.78 -16.93 2.35
N GLN A 64 10.46 -16.99 2.43
CA GLN A 64 9.60 -17.64 1.46
C GLN A 64 9.13 -16.67 0.35
N ASP A 65 9.56 -15.42 0.42
CA ASP A 65 9.14 -14.36 -0.49
C ASP A 65 7.61 -14.26 -0.57
N ALA A 66 6.97 -14.30 0.59
CA ALA A 66 5.52 -14.25 0.69
C ALA A 66 4.95 -12.90 0.23
N GLU A 67 3.76 -12.96 -0.39
CA GLU A 67 3.04 -11.74 -0.77
C GLU A 67 2.57 -10.98 0.47
N ILE A 68 2.43 -9.66 0.31
CA ILE A 68 1.78 -8.82 1.33
C ILE A 68 0.41 -8.42 0.82
N GLU A 69 -0.64 -8.97 1.42
CA GLU A 69 -2.02 -8.56 1.15
C GLU A 69 -2.30 -7.26 1.90
N VAL A 70 -2.93 -6.31 1.22
CA VAL A 70 -3.22 -5.00 1.80
C VAL A 70 -4.72 -4.87 2.03
N ARG A 71 -5.08 -4.54 3.26
CA ARG A 71 -6.42 -4.13 3.65
C ARG A 71 -6.36 -2.67 4.06
N LEU A 72 -7.50 -2.02 4.12
CA LEU A 72 -7.56 -0.61 4.49
C LEU A 72 -8.34 -0.41 5.78
N PHE A 73 -7.89 0.54 6.58
CA PHE A 73 -8.72 1.13 7.62
C PHE A 73 -9.57 2.24 6.99
N THR A 74 -10.87 2.20 7.29
CA THR A 74 -11.79 3.28 6.96
C THR A 74 -12.25 3.87 8.30
N GLY A 75 -11.48 4.83 8.80
CA GLY A 75 -11.64 5.28 10.17
C GLY A 75 -11.13 4.21 11.15
N SER A 76 -11.97 3.71 12.04
CA SER A 76 -11.61 2.69 13.02
C SER A 76 -11.91 1.26 12.58
N ARG A 77 -12.52 1.09 11.41
CA ARG A 77 -12.90 -0.24 10.89
C ARG A 77 -11.92 -0.71 9.84
N VAL A 78 -11.70 -2.02 9.78
CA VAL A 78 -10.92 -2.63 8.70
C VAL A 78 -11.89 -3.04 7.59
N ALA A 79 -11.72 -2.44 6.42
CA ALA A 79 -12.41 -2.90 5.22
C ALA A 79 -11.71 -4.16 4.70
N GLY A 80 -12.30 -4.83 3.74
CA GLY A 80 -11.70 -6.03 3.16
C GLY A 80 -10.41 -5.76 2.39
N PRO A 81 -9.82 -6.81 1.81
CA PRO A 81 -8.60 -6.65 1.03
C PRO A 81 -8.86 -5.84 -0.24
N VAL A 82 -7.86 -5.03 -0.63
CA VAL A 82 -7.97 -4.16 -1.81
C VAL A 82 -6.85 -4.40 -2.82
N GLY A 83 -5.92 -5.28 -2.51
CA GLY A 83 -4.83 -5.62 -3.41
C GLY A 83 -3.64 -6.18 -2.68
N THR A 84 -2.51 -6.26 -3.39
CA THR A 84 -1.24 -6.74 -2.84
C THR A 84 -0.14 -5.75 -3.17
N VAL A 85 0.93 -5.77 -2.38
CA VAL A 85 2.14 -5.00 -2.69
C VAL A 85 2.72 -5.56 -3.99
N PRO A 86 3.14 -4.70 -4.95
CA PRO A 86 3.75 -5.18 -6.18
C PRO A 86 4.94 -6.08 -5.89
N ARG A 87 5.06 -7.18 -6.62
CA ARG A 87 6.17 -8.13 -6.44
C ARG A 87 7.51 -7.41 -6.65
N GLY A 88 8.42 -7.65 -5.72
CA GLY A 88 9.72 -7.00 -5.71
C GLY A 88 9.79 -5.77 -4.81
N LEU A 89 8.66 -5.27 -4.31
CA LEU A 89 8.61 -4.09 -3.44
C LEU A 89 8.17 -4.43 -2.01
N GLU A 90 8.02 -5.69 -1.69
CA GLU A 90 7.56 -6.11 -0.35
C GLU A 90 8.50 -5.62 0.75
N SER A 91 9.81 -5.71 0.52
CA SER A 91 10.79 -5.25 1.50
C SER A 91 10.70 -3.74 1.75
N VAL A 92 10.32 -2.97 0.74
CA VAL A 92 10.10 -1.53 0.88
C VAL A 92 8.99 -1.26 1.90
N VAL A 93 7.89 -2.01 1.80
CA VAL A 93 6.76 -1.88 2.72
C VAL A 93 7.15 -2.35 4.12
N ASP A 94 7.85 -3.49 4.23
CA ASP A 94 8.33 -3.98 5.53
C ASP A 94 9.20 -2.92 6.23
N GLN A 95 10.11 -2.29 5.48
CA GLN A 95 10.98 -1.26 6.05
C GLN A 95 10.20 0.01 6.43
N ALA A 96 9.20 0.38 5.64
CA ALA A 96 8.35 1.52 5.97
C ALA A 96 7.59 1.30 7.27
N LEU A 97 7.00 0.13 7.45
CA LEU A 97 6.28 -0.22 8.67
C LEU A 97 7.22 -0.25 9.88
N SER A 98 8.41 -0.81 9.71
CA SER A 98 9.43 -0.85 10.75
C SER A 98 9.86 0.57 11.17
N ARG A 99 10.06 1.45 10.21
CA ARG A 99 10.44 2.85 10.46
C ARG A 99 9.37 3.57 11.28
N LEU A 100 8.10 3.36 10.91
CA LEU A 100 6.98 3.95 11.65
C LEU A 100 6.98 3.49 13.10
N ASP A 101 7.18 2.19 13.31
CA ASP A 101 7.22 1.62 14.65
C ASP A 101 8.39 2.18 15.46
N MET A 102 9.58 2.23 14.86
CA MET A 102 10.79 2.71 15.53
C MET A 102 10.71 4.18 15.93
N THR A 103 9.89 4.96 15.24
CA THR A 103 9.70 6.38 15.55
C THR A 103 8.46 6.65 16.40
N GLY A 104 7.86 5.58 16.95
CA GLY A 104 6.69 5.71 17.81
C GLY A 104 5.40 6.03 17.07
N ARG A 105 5.39 5.92 15.74
CA ARG A 105 4.20 6.13 14.93
C ARG A 105 3.46 4.81 14.72
N LYS A 106 2.15 4.89 14.47
CA LYS A 106 1.37 3.69 14.11
C LYS A 106 1.88 3.11 12.80
N GLN A 107 1.91 1.78 12.71
CA GLN A 107 2.34 1.07 11.50
C GLN A 107 1.24 1.10 10.44
N ARG A 108 0.86 2.28 10.00
CA ARG A 108 -0.16 2.51 8.99
C ARG A 108 0.37 3.48 7.95
N ILE A 109 0.25 3.10 6.70
CA ILE A 109 0.68 3.93 5.57
C ILE A 109 -0.56 4.62 5.00
N PRO A 110 -0.57 5.96 4.89
CA PRO A 110 -1.68 6.66 4.26
C PRO A 110 -1.85 6.20 2.81
N VAL A 111 -3.08 6.15 2.35
CA VAL A 111 -3.38 5.75 0.98
C VAL A 111 -4.34 6.72 0.31
N GLU A 112 -4.32 6.72 -1.02
CA GLU A 112 -5.26 7.44 -1.84
C GLU A 112 -5.83 6.47 -2.88
N ILE A 113 -7.16 6.50 -3.05
CA ILE A 113 -7.81 5.70 -4.09
C ILE A 113 -7.97 6.61 -5.30
N THR A 114 -7.39 6.21 -6.43
CA THR A 114 -7.49 6.94 -7.67
C THR A 114 -8.41 6.20 -8.64
N ALA A 115 -9.10 6.95 -9.49
CA ALA A 115 -9.94 6.36 -10.52
C ALA A 115 -9.41 6.81 -11.87
N LYS A 116 -9.16 5.85 -12.75
CA LYS A 116 -8.68 6.12 -14.10
C LYS A 116 -9.42 5.20 -15.07
N ARG A 117 -10.12 5.80 -16.03
CA ARG A 117 -10.90 5.06 -17.04
C ARG A 117 -11.91 4.10 -16.40
N GLY A 118 -12.53 4.54 -15.30
CA GLY A 118 -13.53 3.72 -14.60
C GLY A 118 -12.96 2.62 -13.73
N VAL A 119 -11.64 2.55 -13.58
CA VAL A 119 -10.97 1.53 -12.76
C VAL A 119 -10.35 2.20 -11.54
N TYR A 120 -10.64 1.67 -10.36
CA TYR A 120 -10.06 2.15 -9.12
C TYR A 120 -8.71 1.49 -8.87
N ARG A 121 -7.74 2.29 -8.45
CA ARG A 121 -6.42 1.83 -8.02
C ARG A 121 -6.10 2.42 -6.66
N VAL A 122 -5.25 1.75 -5.90
CA VAL A 122 -4.87 2.17 -4.54
C VAL A 122 -3.40 2.55 -4.55
N ASP A 123 -3.11 3.80 -4.20
CA ASP A 123 -1.73 4.27 -4.09
C ASP A 123 -1.34 4.37 -2.62
N LEU A 124 -0.27 3.68 -2.24
CA LEU A 124 0.36 3.87 -0.94
C LEU A 124 1.19 5.14 -0.98
N LEU A 125 0.89 6.07 -0.08
CA LEU A 125 1.64 7.34 0.01
C LEU A 125 2.89 7.09 0.85
N ILE A 126 3.73 6.19 0.36
CA ILE A 126 4.87 5.65 1.10
C ILE A 126 5.94 6.72 1.38
N GLY A 127 6.00 7.76 0.56
CA GLY A 127 6.88 8.89 0.80
C GLY A 127 6.63 9.59 2.13
N LEU A 128 5.40 9.49 2.66
CA LEU A 128 5.05 10.08 3.94
C LEU A 128 5.56 9.27 5.13
N THR A 129 6.11 8.08 4.89
CA THR A 129 6.71 7.25 5.95
C THR A 129 8.18 7.57 6.18
N LYS A 130 8.67 8.52 5.45
CA LYS A 130 10.08 8.94 5.53
C LYS A 130 10.47 9.44 6.93
#